data_bdc35628e493462735dcccfaa2b28e85
#
_entry.id   bdc35628e493462735dcccfaa2b28e85
#
_cell.length_a   1.000
_cell.length_b   1.000
_cell.length_c   1.000
_cell.angle_alpha   90.00
_cell.angle_beta   90.00
_cell.angle_gamma   90.00
#
_symmetry.space_group_name_H-M   'P 1'
#
loop_
_entity.id
_entity.type
_entity.pdbx_description
1 polymer ?
#
loop_
_entity_poly.entity_id
_entity_poly.type
_entity_poly.pdbx_seq_one_letter_code
_entity_poly.pdbx_strand_id
1 'polypeptide(L)'
;MPCGRTRHAVRPAHALAPPFFVAGLHRENDQTGERKGETMRDVRIQKVLAEQGVCSRRAAEQLIREGRVKLNGRPVTVGDKMDTLKDLLTVDGQKVYVPKKSEKYYYMMYKPRGYITTTNDERGRKTVMDLIADVPVRVYPVGRLDKDSEGLLLLTNDGDFANLLTHPSHGVSKLYRVTVRPHATEEQIIALTDGVVLDDGSKTLPAAIHVVTDEPERTVLEMTIREGKNRQIRRMCEAVGLDVIRLRRSALGAVKLGMLQPGQYRELTSQEVAALRTAASRGKATATIAKNTAANAARRTAAGPHGPRAPKGAVAARKKRGGNRG
;
A
#
# COMPACT_ATOMS: atom_id res chain seq x y z
N MET A 1 -62.94 9.41 -12.14
CA MET A 1 -61.74 9.87 -11.45
C MET A 1 -60.62 8.98 -11.92
N PRO A 2 -59.69 9.43 -12.80
CA PRO A 2 -58.59 8.55 -13.30
C PRO A 2 -57.35 8.72 -12.46
N CYS A 3 -56.73 7.57 -12.16
CA CYS A 3 -55.51 7.37 -11.43
C CYS A 3 -54.30 7.77 -12.28
N GLY A 4 -53.53 8.80 -11.83
CA GLY A 4 -52.32 9.25 -12.50
C GLY A 4 -51.14 8.36 -12.20
N ARG A 5 -50.60 7.73 -13.24
CA ARG A 5 -49.29 7.03 -13.19
C ARG A 5 -48.17 8.05 -13.37
N THR A 6 -47.41 8.29 -12.34
CA THR A 6 -46.12 9.03 -12.41
C THR A 6 -45.06 8.13 -13.08
N ARG A 7 -44.62 8.58 -14.26
CA ARG A 7 -43.47 7.98 -14.98
C ARG A 7 -42.19 8.37 -14.28
N HIS A 8 -41.44 7.39 -13.80
CA HIS A 8 -40.05 7.57 -13.40
C HIS A 8 -39.19 7.85 -14.63
N ALA A 9 -38.64 9.06 -14.68
CA ALA A 9 -37.64 9.44 -15.68
C ALA A 9 -36.32 8.78 -15.36
N VAL A 10 -35.87 7.90 -16.25
CA VAL A 10 -34.53 7.34 -16.28
C VAL A 10 -33.58 8.47 -16.66
N ARG A 11 -32.66 8.83 -15.77
CA ARG A 11 -31.55 9.75 -16.07
C ARG A 11 -30.52 9.05 -16.94
N PRO A 12 -30.08 9.64 -18.06
CA PRO A 12 -28.96 9.09 -18.83
C PRO A 12 -27.65 9.27 -18.07
N ALA A 13 -26.85 8.22 -18.01
CA ALA A 13 -25.47 8.23 -17.57
C ALA A 13 -24.63 9.04 -18.58
N HIS A 14 -23.59 9.72 -18.05
CA HIS A 14 -22.54 10.46 -18.75
C HIS A 14 -22.85 11.92 -19.13
N ALA A 15 -22.80 12.77 -18.11
CA ALA A 15 -22.37 14.15 -18.31
C ALA A 15 -20.93 14.28 -17.77
N LEU A 16 -19.98 14.49 -18.68
CA LEU A 16 -18.62 14.91 -18.35
C LEU A 16 -18.71 16.29 -17.68
N ALA A 17 -18.16 16.43 -16.48
CA ALA A 17 -18.08 17.71 -15.80
C ALA A 17 -17.24 18.70 -16.63
N PRO A 18 -17.62 20.01 -16.64
CA PRO A 18 -16.86 21.03 -17.35
C PRO A 18 -15.50 21.28 -16.71
N PRO A 19 -14.49 21.81 -17.46
CA PRO A 19 -13.17 22.09 -16.94
C PRO A 19 -13.25 23.27 -15.95
N PHE A 20 -13.00 23.00 -14.67
CA PHE A 20 -12.86 24.04 -13.66
C PHE A 20 -11.53 24.80 -13.84
N PHE A 21 -11.68 26.06 -14.20
CA PHE A 21 -10.64 27.07 -14.16
C PHE A 21 -10.53 27.52 -12.69
N VAL A 22 -9.47 27.13 -11.99
CA VAL A 22 -9.18 27.63 -10.65
C VAL A 22 -8.14 28.73 -10.76
N ALA A 23 -8.59 29.96 -10.48
CA ALA A 23 -7.73 31.12 -10.29
C ALA A 23 -6.82 30.91 -9.07
N GLY A 24 -5.57 31.36 -9.22
CA GLY A 24 -4.51 31.13 -8.27
C GLY A 24 -4.72 31.74 -6.89
N LEU A 25 -4.28 31.00 -5.91
CA LEU A 25 -3.80 31.51 -4.63
C LEU A 25 -2.32 31.18 -4.55
N HIS A 26 -1.48 32.19 -4.78
CA HIS A 26 -0.05 32.14 -4.51
C HIS A 26 0.17 31.87 -3.02
N ARG A 27 0.84 30.79 -2.70
CA ARG A 27 1.68 30.66 -1.51
C ARG A 27 3.08 30.31 -1.95
N GLU A 28 3.95 31.31 -1.84
CA GLU A 28 5.40 31.11 -1.83
C GLU A 28 5.77 30.27 -0.60
N ASN A 29 6.49 29.21 -0.81
CA ASN A 29 7.54 28.69 0.08
C ASN A 29 8.19 27.51 -0.63
N ASP A 30 9.36 27.55 -0.80
CA ASP A 30 10.69 27.54 -0.25
C ASP A 30 11.46 26.28 -0.69
N GLN A 31 12.69 26.52 -0.96
CA GLN A 31 13.72 25.64 -1.47
C GLN A 31 14.00 24.50 -0.49
N THR A 32 14.07 23.28 -0.97
CA THR A 32 15.08 22.31 -0.52
C THR A 32 15.14 21.11 -1.48
N GLY A 33 16.35 20.83 -1.98
CA GLY A 33 16.79 19.51 -2.40
C GLY A 33 16.42 19.11 -3.83
N GLU A 34 17.24 19.50 -4.79
CA GLU A 34 17.36 18.86 -6.09
C GLU A 34 17.56 17.35 -5.91
N ARG A 35 16.50 16.58 -6.05
CA ARG A 35 16.62 15.14 -6.35
C ARG A 35 16.83 15.02 -7.84
N LYS A 36 17.90 14.32 -8.23
CA LYS A 36 18.20 13.88 -9.60
C LYS A 36 16.91 13.55 -10.32
N GLY A 37 16.64 14.27 -11.41
CA GLY A 37 15.42 14.18 -12.19
C GLY A 37 15.07 12.73 -12.50
N GLU A 38 13.98 12.25 -11.94
CA GLU A 38 13.22 11.17 -12.53
C GLU A 38 12.89 11.64 -13.94
N THR A 39 13.51 11.02 -14.92
CA THR A 39 13.25 11.29 -16.32
C THR A 39 11.76 11.10 -16.52
N MET A 40 11.00 12.19 -16.74
CA MET A 40 9.57 12.19 -17.11
C MET A 40 9.37 11.55 -18.51
N ARG A 41 10.40 10.88 -18.99
CA ARG A 41 10.47 10.07 -20.19
C ARG A 41 10.04 8.67 -19.82
N ASP A 42 9.17 8.08 -20.60
CA ASP A 42 8.84 6.66 -20.48
C ASP A 42 7.76 6.32 -19.41
N VAL A 43 6.77 7.23 -19.21
CA VAL A 43 5.65 7.01 -18.32
C VAL A 43 4.51 6.28 -19.06
N ARG A 44 3.96 5.22 -18.48
CA ARG A 44 2.82 4.50 -19.06
C ARG A 44 1.61 5.42 -19.22
N ILE A 45 0.97 5.41 -20.38
CA ILE A 45 -0.16 6.29 -20.72
C ILE A 45 -1.31 6.14 -19.74
N GLN A 46 -1.67 4.91 -19.33
CA GLN A 46 -2.73 4.70 -18.32
C GLN A 46 -2.37 5.28 -16.95
N LYS A 47 -1.08 5.40 -16.60
CA LYS A 47 -0.64 6.09 -15.38
C LYS A 47 -0.88 7.59 -15.52
N VAL A 48 -0.51 8.18 -16.65
CA VAL A 48 -0.71 9.60 -16.92
C VAL A 48 -2.19 9.97 -16.89
N LEU A 49 -3.06 9.24 -17.58
CA LEU A 49 -4.52 9.48 -17.58
C LEU A 49 -5.11 9.43 -16.17
N ALA A 50 -4.65 8.48 -15.35
CA ALA A 50 -5.11 8.36 -13.96
C ALA A 50 -4.60 9.49 -13.06
N GLU A 51 -3.36 9.94 -13.24
CA GLU A 51 -2.76 11.06 -12.49
C GLU A 51 -3.37 12.41 -12.86
N GLN A 52 -3.81 12.57 -14.11
CA GLN A 52 -4.55 13.76 -14.55
C GLN A 52 -6.04 13.73 -14.21
N GLY A 53 -6.50 12.70 -13.50
CA GLY A 53 -7.89 12.62 -13.05
C GLY A 53 -8.90 12.24 -14.14
N VAL A 54 -8.44 11.94 -15.38
CA VAL A 54 -9.33 11.60 -16.50
C VAL A 54 -10.15 10.35 -16.18
N CYS A 55 -9.49 9.27 -15.71
CA CYS A 55 -10.17 8.04 -15.34
C CYS A 55 -9.28 7.16 -14.44
N SER A 56 -9.75 5.97 -14.03
CA SER A 56 -8.88 4.98 -13.36
C SER A 56 -7.90 4.35 -14.34
N ARG A 57 -6.79 3.74 -13.87
CA ARG A 57 -5.84 3.02 -14.75
C ARG A 57 -6.52 1.93 -15.57
N ARG A 58 -7.45 1.16 -14.96
CA ARG A 58 -8.21 0.11 -15.68
C ARG A 58 -9.16 0.70 -16.70
N ALA A 59 -9.85 1.79 -16.38
CA ALA A 59 -10.70 2.49 -17.35
C ALA A 59 -9.86 3.10 -18.49
N ALA A 60 -8.66 3.62 -18.21
CA ALA A 60 -7.72 4.08 -19.23
C ALA A 60 -7.29 2.94 -20.18
N GLU A 61 -7.00 1.74 -19.65
CA GLU A 61 -6.71 0.57 -20.47
C GLU A 61 -7.89 0.18 -21.36
N GLN A 62 -9.12 0.34 -20.87
CA GLN A 62 -10.31 0.10 -21.67
C GLN A 62 -10.45 1.12 -22.80
N LEU A 63 -10.28 2.43 -22.52
CA LEU A 63 -10.27 3.49 -23.53
C LEU A 63 -9.18 3.27 -24.59
N ILE A 64 -8.02 2.76 -24.19
CA ILE A 64 -6.93 2.40 -25.11
C ILE A 64 -7.35 1.25 -26.05
N ARG A 65 -7.95 0.17 -25.50
CA ARG A 65 -8.45 -0.96 -26.31
C ARG A 65 -9.54 -0.55 -27.29
N GLU A 66 -10.36 0.43 -26.93
CA GLU A 66 -11.40 1.02 -27.79
C GLU A 66 -10.84 1.98 -28.84
N GLY A 67 -9.52 2.21 -28.89
CA GLY A 67 -8.88 3.12 -29.85
C GLY A 67 -9.15 4.61 -29.63
N ARG A 68 -9.71 4.99 -28.48
CA ARG A 68 -10.10 6.35 -28.11
C ARG A 68 -8.94 7.21 -27.63
N VAL A 69 -7.78 6.60 -27.34
CA VAL A 69 -6.57 7.28 -26.88
C VAL A 69 -5.55 7.35 -28.00
N LYS A 70 -5.03 8.56 -28.28
CA LYS A 70 -3.99 8.78 -29.29
C LYS A 70 -2.81 9.54 -28.71
N LEU A 71 -1.62 9.17 -29.12
CA LEU A 71 -0.36 9.84 -28.83
C LEU A 71 0.20 10.44 -30.12
N ASN A 72 0.42 11.76 -30.15
CA ASN A 72 0.87 12.46 -31.34
C ASN A 72 0.02 12.14 -32.60
N GLY A 73 -1.31 12.01 -32.41
CA GLY A 73 -2.27 11.69 -33.46
C GLY A 73 -2.40 10.21 -33.84
N ARG A 74 -1.55 9.31 -33.30
CA ARG A 74 -1.58 7.87 -33.58
C ARG A 74 -2.26 7.09 -32.45
N PRO A 75 -3.11 6.09 -32.73
CA PRO A 75 -3.67 5.21 -31.73
C PRO A 75 -2.56 4.50 -30.94
N VAL A 76 -2.80 4.30 -29.64
CA VAL A 76 -1.87 3.62 -28.72
C VAL A 76 -2.40 2.27 -28.28
N THR A 77 -1.50 1.41 -27.78
CA THR A 77 -1.80 0.10 -27.23
C THR A 77 -1.59 0.07 -25.71
N VAL A 78 -2.16 -0.94 -25.03
CA VAL A 78 -1.99 -1.09 -23.58
C VAL A 78 -0.53 -1.42 -23.26
N GLY A 79 0.08 -0.59 -22.44
CA GLY A 79 1.49 -0.70 -22.06
C GLY A 79 2.39 0.36 -22.70
N ASP A 80 1.89 1.06 -23.72
CA ASP A 80 2.63 2.16 -24.33
C ASP A 80 2.97 3.26 -23.32
N LYS A 81 4.07 3.93 -23.58
CA LYS A 81 4.62 4.95 -22.73
C LYS A 81 4.74 6.27 -23.50
N MET A 82 4.87 7.36 -22.76
CA MET A 82 5.04 8.70 -23.33
C MET A 82 6.08 9.51 -22.56
N ASP A 83 6.65 10.50 -23.24
CA ASP A 83 7.39 11.60 -22.62
C ASP A 83 6.39 12.73 -22.29
N THR A 84 6.10 12.91 -21.00
CA THR A 84 5.09 13.89 -20.55
C THR A 84 5.46 15.34 -20.86
N LEU A 85 6.69 15.63 -21.27
CA LEU A 85 7.16 16.98 -21.64
C LEU A 85 7.03 17.29 -23.12
N LYS A 86 7.02 16.25 -23.98
CA LYS A 86 7.12 16.39 -25.44
C LYS A 86 5.89 15.89 -26.18
N ASP A 87 5.28 14.82 -25.67
CA ASP A 87 4.22 14.13 -26.37
C ASP A 87 2.85 14.76 -26.12
N LEU A 88 2.02 14.74 -27.15
CA LEU A 88 0.64 15.18 -27.10
C LEU A 88 -0.30 13.98 -26.93
N LEU A 89 -0.93 13.89 -25.76
CA LEU A 89 -1.93 12.87 -25.47
C LEU A 89 -3.34 13.41 -25.70
N THR A 90 -4.17 12.62 -26.40
CA THR A 90 -5.59 12.95 -26.62
C THR A 90 -6.49 11.77 -26.25
N VAL A 91 -7.68 12.06 -25.74
CA VAL A 91 -8.77 11.10 -25.50
C VAL A 91 -10.03 11.63 -26.19
N ASP A 92 -10.65 10.84 -27.05
CA ASP A 92 -11.80 11.25 -27.88
C ASP A 92 -11.55 12.55 -28.68
N GLY A 93 -10.29 12.76 -29.11
CA GLY A 93 -9.88 13.98 -29.81
C GLY A 93 -9.59 15.17 -28.90
N GLN A 94 -9.92 15.11 -27.61
CA GLN A 94 -9.65 16.18 -26.65
C GLN A 94 -8.24 16.03 -26.06
N LYS A 95 -7.50 17.15 -26.01
CA LYS A 95 -6.14 17.20 -25.46
C LYS A 95 -6.18 16.98 -23.94
N VAL A 96 -5.37 16.04 -23.46
CA VAL A 96 -5.11 15.85 -22.02
C VAL A 96 -3.97 16.78 -21.61
N TYR A 97 -4.26 17.73 -20.74
CA TYR A 97 -3.25 18.61 -20.19
C TYR A 97 -2.43 17.88 -19.13
N VAL A 98 -1.12 17.81 -19.35
CA VAL A 98 -0.17 17.21 -18.39
C VAL A 98 0.75 18.32 -17.88
N PRO A 99 0.53 18.82 -16.66
CA PRO A 99 1.37 19.90 -16.10
C PRO A 99 2.77 19.36 -15.81
N LYS A 100 3.80 20.22 -15.98
CA LYS A 100 5.20 19.90 -15.67
C LYS A 100 5.39 19.46 -14.22
N LYS A 101 4.57 19.99 -13.30
CA LYS A 101 4.53 19.63 -11.89
C LYS A 101 3.06 19.51 -11.46
N SER A 102 2.63 18.32 -11.14
CA SER A 102 1.28 18.12 -10.58
C SER A 102 1.33 18.22 -9.07
N GLU A 103 0.42 19.00 -8.52
CA GLU A 103 0.27 19.17 -7.09
C GLU A 103 -0.18 17.86 -6.43
N LYS A 104 0.44 17.49 -5.30
CA LYS A 104 0.18 16.25 -4.59
C LYS A 104 -0.53 16.55 -3.27
N TYR A 105 -1.63 15.85 -3.06
CA TYR A 105 -2.49 16.01 -1.90
C TYR A 105 -2.45 14.74 -1.04
N TYR A 106 -2.43 14.91 0.26
CA TYR A 106 -2.33 13.84 1.23
C TYR A 106 -3.31 14.09 2.37
N TYR A 107 -4.31 13.24 2.51
CA TYR A 107 -5.32 13.36 3.56
C TYR A 107 -5.27 12.17 4.50
N MET A 108 -5.57 12.43 5.77
CA MET A 108 -5.87 11.43 6.76
C MET A 108 -7.34 11.54 7.14
N MET A 109 -8.05 10.42 7.10
CA MET A 109 -9.47 10.29 7.45
C MET A 109 -9.64 9.34 8.62
N TYR A 110 -10.61 9.60 9.49
CA TYR A 110 -11.18 8.58 10.34
C TYR A 110 -12.32 7.88 9.60
N LYS A 111 -12.02 6.75 8.98
CA LYS A 111 -13.06 5.93 8.35
C LYS A 111 -13.99 5.36 9.43
N PRO A 112 -15.30 5.64 9.43
CA PRO A 112 -16.25 5.01 10.34
C PRO A 112 -16.60 3.59 9.89
N ARG A 113 -17.20 2.80 10.79
CA ARG A 113 -17.79 1.50 10.46
C ARG A 113 -18.95 1.68 9.47
N GLY A 114 -19.21 0.67 8.65
CA GLY A 114 -20.30 0.69 7.67
C GLY A 114 -19.93 1.23 6.29
N TYR A 115 -18.85 2.00 6.17
CA TYR A 115 -18.34 2.50 4.90
C TYR A 115 -17.36 1.52 4.27
N ILE A 116 -17.42 1.35 2.95
CA ILE A 116 -16.47 0.52 2.20
C ILE A 116 -15.32 1.36 1.65
N THR A 117 -14.13 0.78 1.60
CA THR A 117 -12.93 1.43 1.05
C THR A 117 -12.83 1.13 -0.44
N THR A 118 -13.49 1.94 -1.25
CA THR A 118 -13.46 1.89 -2.72
C THR A 118 -13.66 3.29 -3.28
N THR A 119 -13.20 3.51 -4.51
CA THR A 119 -13.44 4.74 -5.27
C THR A 119 -14.73 4.69 -6.08
N ASN A 120 -15.30 3.51 -6.28
CA ASN A 120 -16.58 3.31 -6.96
C ASN A 120 -17.28 2.08 -6.37
N ASP A 121 -18.59 2.13 -6.25
CA ASP A 121 -19.41 1.00 -5.81
C ASP A 121 -20.65 0.86 -6.69
N GLU A 122 -20.74 -0.24 -7.41
CA GLU A 122 -21.87 -0.53 -8.31
C GLU A 122 -23.18 -0.87 -7.58
N ARG A 123 -23.10 -1.17 -6.27
CA ARG A 123 -24.22 -1.58 -5.43
C ARG A 123 -24.81 -0.43 -4.60
N GLY A 124 -24.34 0.80 -4.79
CA GLY A 124 -24.85 1.99 -4.08
C GLY A 124 -24.60 2.00 -2.58
N ARG A 125 -23.60 1.26 -2.08
CA ARG A 125 -23.23 1.26 -0.65
C ARG A 125 -22.42 2.50 -0.31
N LYS A 126 -22.48 2.97 0.93
CA LYS A 126 -21.67 4.09 1.42
C LYS A 126 -20.18 3.79 1.29
N THR A 127 -19.46 4.68 0.62
CA THR A 127 -18.01 4.59 0.38
C THR A 127 -17.24 5.64 1.16
N VAL A 128 -15.95 5.45 1.31
CA VAL A 128 -15.08 6.48 1.91
C VAL A 128 -15.02 7.75 1.06
N MET A 129 -15.36 7.68 -0.23
CA MET A 129 -15.38 8.85 -1.12
C MET A 129 -16.55 9.78 -0.81
N ASP A 130 -17.65 9.26 -0.27
CA ASP A 130 -18.81 10.08 0.13
C ASP A 130 -18.47 11.02 1.31
N LEU A 131 -17.44 10.67 2.10
CA LEU A 131 -16.95 11.43 3.25
C LEU A 131 -15.96 12.54 2.88
N ILE A 132 -15.49 12.59 1.63
CA ILE A 132 -14.47 13.53 1.14
C ILE A 132 -14.89 14.14 -0.22
N ALA A 133 -16.19 14.21 -0.45
CA ALA A 133 -16.76 14.68 -1.71
C ALA A 133 -16.49 16.17 -2.00
N ASP A 134 -16.17 16.95 -0.98
CA ASP A 134 -15.85 18.38 -1.05
C ASP A 134 -14.40 18.67 -1.47
N VAL A 135 -13.54 17.67 -1.52
CA VAL A 135 -12.17 17.84 -1.99
C VAL A 135 -12.14 18.04 -3.51
N PRO A 136 -11.58 19.17 -4.00
CA PRO A 136 -11.69 19.57 -5.41
C PRO A 136 -10.82 18.73 -6.36
N VAL A 137 -10.02 17.81 -5.81
CA VAL A 137 -9.09 16.97 -6.59
C VAL A 137 -9.44 15.50 -6.43
N ARG A 138 -9.21 14.73 -7.48
CA ARG A 138 -9.41 13.29 -7.43
C ARG A 138 -8.36 12.62 -6.54
N VAL A 139 -8.79 12.10 -5.41
CA VAL A 139 -7.95 11.27 -4.51
C VAL A 139 -8.48 9.84 -4.44
N TYR A 140 -7.67 8.94 -3.92
CA TYR A 140 -8.03 7.54 -3.70
C TYR A 140 -7.39 7.00 -2.42
N PRO A 141 -7.99 5.98 -1.79
CA PRO A 141 -7.49 5.43 -0.54
C PRO A 141 -6.15 4.70 -0.70
N VAL A 142 -5.27 4.88 0.27
CA VAL A 142 -3.98 4.19 0.42
C VAL A 142 -4.19 2.92 1.24
N GLY A 143 -4.32 1.81 0.56
CA GLY A 143 -4.73 0.55 1.16
C GLY A 143 -6.22 0.53 1.51
N ARG A 144 -6.61 -0.41 2.37
CA ARG A 144 -8.01 -0.61 2.72
C ARG A 144 -8.20 -0.85 4.21
N LEU A 145 -9.41 -0.53 4.67
CA LEU A 145 -10.04 -1.03 5.89
C LEU A 145 -11.36 -1.70 5.49
N ASP A 146 -11.69 -2.80 6.15
CA ASP A 146 -12.95 -3.51 5.88
C ASP A 146 -14.16 -2.66 6.28
N LYS A 147 -15.36 -3.03 5.81
CA LYS A 147 -16.61 -2.34 6.12
C LYS A 147 -16.88 -2.24 7.62
N ASP A 148 -16.57 -3.31 8.34
CA ASP A 148 -16.75 -3.48 9.79
C ASP A 148 -15.55 -3.00 10.63
N SER A 149 -14.50 -2.50 9.99
CA SER A 149 -13.32 -1.90 10.62
C SER A 149 -13.37 -0.38 10.52
N GLU A 150 -12.72 0.31 11.46
CA GLU A 150 -12.71 1.77 11.56
C GLU A 150 -11.30 2.34 11.77
N GLY A 151 -11.17 3.65 11.75
CA GLY A 151 -9.95 4.37 12.11
C GLY A 151 -9.19 4.95 10.94
N LEU A 152 -7.89 5.13 11.11
CA LEU A 152 -7.01 5.87 10.23
C LEU A 152 -6.95 5.26 8.82
N LEU A 153 -7.39 6.02 7.83
CA LEU A 153 -7.24 5.73 6.41
C LEU A 153 -6.59 6.95 5.74
N LEU A 154 -5.58 6.71 4.91
CA LEU A 154 -4.98 7.78 4.10
C LEU A 154 -5.62 7.81 2.71
N LEU A 155 -5.72 9.01 2.14
CA LEU A 155 -6.14 9.22 0.75
C LEU A 155 -5.13 10.17 0.08
N THR A 156 -4.88 9.98 -1.22
CA THR A 156 -3.94 10.79 -1.98
C THR A 156 -4.20 10.70 -3.48
N ASN A 157 -3.65 11.64 -4.25
CA ASN A 157 -3.49 11.55 -5.71
C ASN A 157 -2.06 11.14 -6.12
N ASP A 158 -1.15 10.90 -5.15
CA ASP A 158 0.23 10.43 -5.39
C ASP A 158 0.27 8.89 -5.41
N GLY A 159 0.27 8.30 -6.62
CA GLY A 159 0.32 6.84 -6.77
C GLY A 159 1.60 6.20 -6.30
N ASP A 160 2.70 6.91 -6.37
CA ASP A 160 4.00 6.40 -5.94
C ASP A 160 4.08 6.38 -4.41
N PHE A 161 3.54 7.40 -3.75
CA PHE A 161 3.37 7.41 -2.30
C PHE A 161 2.40 6.32 -1.81
N ALA A 162 1.27 6.15 -2.49
CA ALA A 162 0.32 5.08 -2.16
C ALA A 162 0.98 3.69 -2.28
N ASN A 163 1.71 3.43 -3.35
CA ASN A 163 2.46 2.19 -3.55
C ASN A 163 3.54 2.01 -2.48
N LEU A 164 4.27 3.07 -2.15
CA LEU A 164 5.31 3.07 -1.12
C LEU A 164 4.77 2.59 0.25
N LEU A 165 3.56 2.99 0.62
CA LEU A 165 2.97 2.65 1.92
C LEU A 165 2.24 1.30 1.93
N THR A 166 1.78 0.82 0.76
CA THR A 166 0.95 -0.40 0.67
C THR A 166 1.72 -1.63 0.25
N HIS A 167 2.87 -1.48 -0.40
CA HIS A 167 3.63 -2.62 -0.89
C HIS A 167 4.19 -3.45 0.28
N PRO A 168 3.99 -4.77 0.28
CA PRO A 168 4.38 -5.63 1.40
C PRO A 168 5.87 -5.56 1.77
N SER A 169 6.76 -5.33 0.78
CA SER A 169 8.21 -5.24 1.02
C SER A 169 8.64 -4.03 1.85
N HIS A 170 7.78 -3.04 2.01
CA HIS A 170 8.11 -1.84 2.78
C HIS A 170 7.74 -1.94 4.26
N GLY A 171 6.94 -2.93 4.66
CA GLY A 171 6.67 -3.29 6.04
C GLY A 171 6.26 -2.13 6.96
N VAL A 172 5.51 -1.15 6.43
CA VAL A 172 5.04 -0.01 7.23
C VAL A 172 4.14 -0.52 8.35
N SER A 173 4.50 -0.20 9.60
CA SER A 173 3.78 -0.65 10.78
C SER A 173 2.37 -0.06 10.84
N LYS A 174 1.43 -0.87 11.30
CA LYS A 174 0.02 -0.50 11.49
C LYS A 174 -0.37 -0.88 12.90
N LEU A 175 -0.73 0.12 13.71
CA LEU A 175 -1.19 -0.08 15.08
C LEU A 175 -2.72 -0.16 15.09
N TYR A 176 -3.22 -1.23 15.68
CA TYR A 176 -4.66 -1.44 15.84
C TYR A 176 -5.02 -1.57 17.32
N ARG A 177 -6.15 -0.98 17.71
CA ARG A 177 -6.84 -1.29 18.95
C ARG A 177 -7.93 -2.31 18.65
N VAL A 178 -7.85 -3.48 19.28
CA VAL A 178 -8.65 -4.66 18.98
C VAL A 178 -9.40 -5.03 20.26
N THR A 179 -10.73 -5.07 20.21
CA THR A 179 -11.54 -5.62 21.32
C THR A 179 -11.93 -7.04 20.94
N VAL A 180 -11.57 -8.00 21.77
CA VAL A 180 -11.86 -9.42 21.57
C VAL A 180 -12.79 -9.98 22.66
N ARG A 181 -13.50 -11.05 22.32
CA ARG A 181 -14.28 -11.92 23.21
C ARG A 181 -14.03 -13.38 22.84
N PRO A 182 -14.12 -14.31 23.81
CA PRO A 182 -14.11 -14.06 25.26
C PRO A 182 -12.85 -13.37 25.73
N HIS A 183 -12.61 -13.30 27.05
CA HIS A 183 -11.34 -12.87 27.64
C HIS A 183 -10.16 -13.64 27.03
N ALA A 184 -9.09 -12.93 26.67
CA ALA A 184 -7.90 -13.52 26.05
C ALA A 184 -6.96 -14.08 27.11
N THR A 185 -6.57 -15.33 27.01
CA THR A 185 -5.57 -15.94 27.90
C THR A 185 -4.14 -15.54 27.52
N GLU A 186 -3.21 -15.74 28.44
CA GLU A 186 -1.79 -15.44 28.21
C GLU A 186 -1.23 -16.27 27.03
N GLU A 187 -1.60 -17.57 26.96
CA GLU A 187 -1.17 -18.46 25.87
C GLU A 187 -1.67 -17.99 24.51
N GLN A 188 -2.91 -17.50 24.42
CA GLN A 188 -3.46 -16.93 23.20
C GLN A 188 -2.71 -15.66 22.77
N ILE A 189 -2.35 -14.80 23.72
CA ILE A 189 -1.57 -13.57 23.47
C ILE A 189 -0.17 -13.91 22.99
N ILE A 190 0.49 -14.89 23.58
CA ILE A 190 1.81 -15.40 23.16
C ILE A 190 1.73 -15.95 21.73
N ALA A 191 0.73 -16.81 21.44
CA ALA A 191 0.53 -17.36 20.10
C ALA A 191 0.33 -16.25 19.04
N LEU A 192 -0.49 -15.25 19.34
CA LEU A 192 -0.71 -14.10 18.45
C LEU A 192 0.59 -13.28 18.24
N THR A 193 1.44 -13.16 19.27
CA THR A 193 2.72 -12.44 19.22
C THR A 193 3.72 -13.16 18.32
N ASP A 194 3.83 -14.48 18.42
CA ASP A 194 4.75 -15.32 17.63
C ASP A 194 4.29 -15.49 16.16
N GLY A 195 3.03 -15.15 15.91
CA GLY A 195 2.38 -15.35 14.63
C GLY A 195 1.76 -16.73 14.46
N VAL A 196 0.55 -16.73 13.92
CA VAL A 196 -0.31 -17.91 13.78
C VAL A 196 -0.40 -18.38 12.33
N VAL A 197 -0.75 -19.66 12.15
CA VAL A 197 -1.12 -20.20 10.84
C VAL A 197 -2.59 -19.87 10.58
N LEU A 198 -2.84 -19.21 9.46
CA LEU A 198 -4.19 -18.82 9.04
C LEU A 198 -4.91 -20.01 8.35
N ASP A 199 -6.20 -19.87 8.15
CA ASP A 199 -7.09 -20.83 7.47
C ASP A 199 -6.62 -21.20 6.04
N ASP A 200 -5.87 -20.34 5.36
CA ASP A 200 -5.25 -20.60 4.05
C ASP A 200 -3.87 -21.28 4.15
N GLY A 201 -3.45 -21.73 5.33
CA GLY A 201 -2.15 -22.36 5.60
C GLY A 201 -0.98 -21.37 5.67
N SER A 202 -1.18 -20.08 5.43
CA SER A 202 -0.12 -19.08 5.48
C SER A 202 0.17 -18.63 6.91
N LYS A 203 1.44 -18.71 7.36
CA LYS A 203 1.84 -18.16 8.66
C LYS A 203 1.93 -16.63 8.61
N THR A 204 1.48 -15.96 9.68
CA THR A 204 1.65 -14.52 9.85
C THR A 204 3.04 -14.18 10.37
N LEU A 205 3.47 -12.94 10.12
CA LEU A 205 4.66 -12.42 10.79
C LEU A 205 4.37 -12.20 12.29
N PRO A 206 5.41 -12.24 13.14
CA PRO A 206 5.29 -11.84 14.54
C PRO A 206 4.69 -10.44 14.68
N ALA A 207 3.84 -10.25 15.68
CA ALA A 207 3.18 -8.99 15.99
C ALA A 207 3.60 -8.50 17.38
N ALA A 208 3.71 -7.17 17.57
CA ALA A 208 3.83 -6.64 18.93
C ALA A 208 2.44 -6.46 19.51
N ILE A 209 2.18 -7.04 20.66
CA ILE A 209 0.86 -7.03 21.32
C ILE A 209 1.01 -6.52 22.75
N HIS A 210 0.13 -5.61 23.14
CA HIS A 210 0.00 -5.10 24.50
C HIS A 210 -1.45 -5.19 24.95
N VAL A 211 -1.66 -5.69 26.16
CA VAL A 211 -2.98 -5.67 26.80
C VAL A 211 -3.23 -4.26 27.34
N VAL A 212 -4.32 -3.65 26.89
CA VAL A 212 -4.73 -2.29 27.34
C VAL A 212 -5.77 -2.35 28.43
N THR A 213 -6.72 -3.28 28.29
CA THR A 213 -7.79 -3.50 29.27
C THR A 213 -8.05 -5.00 29.34
N ASP A 214 -8.15 -5.50 30.54
CA ASP A 214 -8.42 -6.90 30.84
C ASP A 214 -9.66 -6.99 31.71
N GLU A 215 -10.77 -7.49 31.17
CA GLU A 215 -12.06 -7.60 31.83
C GLU A 215 -12.54 -9.06 31.70
N PRO A 216 -13.36 -9.57 32.64
CA PRO A 216 -13.75 -10.99 32.63
C PRO A 216 -14.39 -11.50 31.34
N GLU A 217 -15.08 -10.63 30.61
CA GLU A 217 -15.79 -11.01 29.36
C GLU A 217 -15.10 -10.57 28.08
N ARG A 218 -14.09 -9.72 28.17
CA ARG A 218 -13.41 -9.14 27.01
C ARG A 218 -12.01 -8.66 27.33
N THR A 219 -11.15 -8.68 26.33
CA THR A 219 -9.83 -8.05 26.41
C THR A 219 -9.68 -6.99 25.32
N VAL A 220 -9.04 -5.87 25.62
CA VAL A 220 -8.64 -4.86 24.64
C VAL A 220 -7.14 -4.93 24.43
N LEU A 221 -6.76 -5.23 23.19
CA LEU A 221 -5.36 -5.37 22.77
C LEU A 221 -4.93 -4.19 21.88
N GLU A 222 -3.70 -3.74 22.02
CA GLU A 222 -3.01 -2.99 20.99
C GLU A 222 -2.11 -3.93 20.22
N MET A 223 -2.37 -4.08 18.90
CA MET A 223 -1.64 -4.97 18.01
C MET A 223 -0.92 -4.17 16.94
N THR A 224 0.41 -4.31 16.84
CA THR A 224 1.21 -3.71 15.77
C THR A 224 1.64 -4.79 14.78
N ILE A 225 1.17 -4.66 13.53
CA ILE A 225 1.54 -5.56 12.42
C ILE A 225 2.27 -4.80 11.33
N ARG A 226 3.13 -5.51 10.57
CA ARG A 226 3.90 -4.94 9.44
C ARG A 226 3.48 -5.45 8.07
N GLU A 227 2.55 -6.34 8.02
CA GLU A 227 1.94 -6.89 6.82
C GLU A 227 0.45 -6.50 6.71
N GLY A 228 -0.28 -6.99 5.73
CA GLY A 228 -1.68 -6.61 5.52
C GLY A 228 -2.41 -7.65 4.68
N LYS A 229 -2.42 -8.91 5.12
CA LYS A 229 -3.23 -9.97 4.51
C LYS A 229 -4.72 -9.64 4.64
N ASN A 230 -5.53 -10.25 3.79
CA ASN A 230 -6.99 -10.04 3.86
C ASN A 230 -7.51 -10.39 5.26
N ARG A 231 -8.23 -9.45 5.90
CA ARG A 231 -8.83 -9.59 7.25
C ARG A 231 -7.88 -10.16 8.32
N GLN A 232 -6.57 -9.87 8.20
CA GLN A 232 -5.51 -10.56 8.93
C GLN A 232 -5.75 -10.64 10.44
N ILE A 233 -5.98 -9.51 11.13
CA ILE A 233 -6.15 -9.51 12.61
C ILE A 233 -7.37 -10.34 13.02
N ARG A 234 -8.47 -10.30 12.27
CA ARG A 234 -9.66 -11.11 12.57
C ARG A 234 -9.37 -12.59 12.43
N ARG A 235 -8.68 -12.99 11.35
CA ARG A 235 -8.26 -14.38 11.12
C ARG A 235 -7.22 -14.85 12.14
N MET A 236 -6.30 -13.95 12.57
CA MET A 236 -5.34 -14.27 13.64
C MET A 236 -6.06 -14.54 14.96
N CYS A 237 -7.01 -13.70 15.36
CA CYS A 237 -7.79 -13.89 16.57
C CYS A 237 -8.65 -15.16 16.49
N GLU A 238 -9.33 -15.39 15.37
CA GLU A 238 -10.15 -16.59 15.12
C GLU A 238 -9.31 -17.87 15.22
N ALA A 239 -8.08 -17.89 14.71
CA ALA A 239 -7.17 -19.03 14.78
C ALA A 239 -6.78 -19.42 16.21
N VAL A 240 -6.93 -18.53 17.18
CA VAL A 240 -6.71 -18.81 18.61
C VAL A 240 -8.01 -18.84 19.41
N GLY A 241 -9.18 -18.87 18.75
CA GLY A 241 -10.50 -18.97 19.40
C GLY A 241 -11.03 -17.65 19.99
N LEU A 242 -10.61 -16.48 19.45
CA LEU A 242 -11.07 -15.16 19.88
C LEU A 242 -11.89 -14.47 18.78
N ASP A 243 -13.02 -13.87 19.16
CA ASP A 243 -13.86 -13.07 18.26
C ASP A 243 -13.53 -11.59 18.36
N VAL A 244 -13.27 -10.93 17.22
CA VAL A 244 -13.01 -9.49 17.15
C VAL A 244 -14.32 -8.72 17.07
N ILE A 245 -14.69 -8.06 18.18
CA ILE A 245 -15.88 -7.23 18.28
C ILE A 245 -15.67 -5.83 17.70
N ARG A 246 -14.51 -5.25 17.95
CA ARG A 246 -14.15 -3.94 17.42
C ARG A 246 -12.71 -3.92 16.93
N LEU A 247 -12.49 -3.35 15.74
CA LEU A 247 -11.18 -3.22 15.15
C LEU A 247 -10.99 -1.78 14.66
N ARG A 248 -10.07 -1.04 15.32
CA ARG A 248 -9.76 0.34 14.98
C ARG A 248 -8.28 0.51 14.68
N ARG A 249 -7.95 0.96 13.48
CA ARG A 249 -6.56 1.36 13.17
C ARG A 249 -6.25 2.71 13.79
N SER A 250 -5.37 2.73 14.77
CA SER A 250 -5.00 3.91 15.57
C SER A 250 -3.82 4.67 14.98
N ALA A 251 -2.91 3.97 14.26
CA ALA A 251 -1.75 4.61 13.61
C ALA A 251 -1.29 3.86 12.36
N LEU A 252 -0.59 4.58 11.49
CA LEU A 252 0.12 4.07 10.32
C LEU A 252 1.52 4.67 10.30
N GLY A 253 2.57 3.86 10.46
CA GLY A 253 3.91 4.37 10.71
C GLY A 253 3.96 5.30 11.91
N ALA A 254 4.46 6.51 11.70
CA ALA A 254 4.53 7.55 12.74
C ALA A 254 3.25 8.39 12.87
N VAL A 255 2.32 8.27 11.91
CA VAL A 255 1.08 9.08 11.89
C VAL A 255 0.02 8.43 12.76
N LYS A 256 -0.46 9.17 13.75
CA LYS A 256 -1.51 8.74 14.68
C LYS A 256 -2.85 9.39 14.33
N LEU A 257 -3.95 8.66 14.55
CA LEU A 257 -5.31 9.16 14.33
C LEU A 257 -5.63 10.41 15.18
N GLY A 258 -5.10 10.46 16.40
CA GLY A 258 -5.31 11.58 17.32
C GLY A 258 -6.78 11.75 17.72
N MET A 259 -7.21 13.03 17.75
CA MET A 259 -8.56 13.45 18.16
C MET A 259 -9.57 13.53 17.00
N LEU A 260 -9.17 13.10 15.80
CA LEU A 260 -10.06 13.11 14.64
C LEU A 260 -11.31 12.27 14.90
N GLN A 261 -12.49 12.84 14.64
CA GLN A 261 -13.76 12.15 14.88
C GLN A 261 -14.16 11.24 13.70
N PRO A 262 -14.98 10.21 13.92
CA PRO A 262 -15.46 9.35 12.85
C PRO A 262 -16.11 10.14 11.70
N GLY A 263 -15.67 9.91 10.46
CA GLY A 263 -16.13 10.61 9.27
C GLY A 263 -15.36 11.89 8.95
N GLN A 264 -14.58 12.42 9.87
CA GLN A 264 -13.75 13.60 9.60
C GLN A 264 -12.45 13.23 8.89
N TYR A 265 -11.90 14.22 8.18
CA TYR A 265 -10.59 14.14 7.56
C TYR A 265 -9.84 15.46 7.71
N ARG A 266 -8.52 15.43 7.51
CA ARG A 266 -7.63 16.59 7.41
C ARG A 266 -6.48 16.32 6.47
N GLU A 267 -5.83 17.36 6.03
CA GLU A 267 -4.55 17.21 5.34
C GLU A 267 -3.45 16.70 6.29
N LEU A 268 -2.52 15.94 5.72
CA LEU A 268 -1.26 15.59 6.38
C LEU A 268 -0.30 16.77 6.32
N THR A 269 0.41 17.01 7.40
CA THR A 269 1.52 17.96 7.39
C THR A 269 2.70 17.41 6.58
N SER A 270 3.56 18.32 6.08
CA SER A 270 4.78 17.92 5.38
C SER A 270 5.68 17.01 6.22
N GLN A 271 5.71 17.20 7.54
CA GLN A 271 6.44 16.35 8.48
C GLN A 271 5.86 14.93 8.55
N GLU A 272 4.53 14.80 8.59
CA GLU A 272 3.85 13.49 8.58
C GLU A 272 4.12 12.72 7.27
N VAL A 273 4.06 13.41 6.13
CA VAL A 273 4.39 12.82 4.82
C VAL A 273 5.85 12.36 4.78
N ALA A 274 6.79 13.18 5.25
CA ALA A 274 8.21 12.83 5.32
C ALA A 274 8.46 11.64 6.26
N ALA A 275 7.81 11.60 7.41
CA ALA A 275 7.90 10.50 8.38
C ALA A 275 7.39 9.18 7.79
N LEU A 276 6.28 9.21 7.04
CA LEU A 276 5.75 8.02 6.36
C LEU A 276 6.70 7.51 5.26
N ARG A 277 7.29 8.41 4.47
CA ARG A 277 8.30 8.05 3.46
C ARG A 277 9.54 7.40 4.12
N THR A 278 10.01 7.96 5.22
CA THR A 278 11.14 7.42 6.00
C THR A 278 10.81 6.04 6.58
N ALA A 279 9.63 5.87 7.16
CA ALA A 279 9.19 4.58 7.70
C ALA A 279 9.17 3.48 6.64
N ALA A 280 8.65 3.77 5.45
CA ALA A 280 8.63 2.83 4.33
C ALA A 280 10.04 2.49 3.80
N SER A 281 10.93 3.47 3.73
CA SER A 281 12.33 3.25 3.30
C SER A 281 13.08 2.35 4.27
N ARG A 282 12.91 2.54 5.58
CA ARG A 282 13.49 1.69 6.63
C ARG A 282 12.95 0.26 6.56
N GLY A 283 11.63 0.10 6.38
CA GLY A 283 11.01 -1.22 6.24
C GLY A 283 11.55 -2.00 5.04
N LYS A 284 11.78 -1.34 3.90
CA LYS A 284 12.40 -1.94 2.72
C LYS A 284 13.83 -2.43 3.00
N ALA A 285 14.64 -1.62 3.69
CA ALA A 285 16.02 -2.01 4.06
C ALA A 285 16.02 -3.25 4.96
N THR A 286 15.17 -3.28 5.99
CA THR A 286 15.05 -4.44 6.90
C THR A 286 14.61 -5.71 6.15
N ALA A 287 13.64 -5.62 5.26
CA ALA A 287 13.16 -6.74 4.46
C ALA A 287 14.23 -7.29 3.51
N THR A 288 15.06 -6.40 2.93
CA THR A 288 16.19 -6.81 2.07
C THR A 288 17.26 -7.55 2.85
N ILE A 289 17.62 -7.05 4.04
CA ILE A 289 18.58 -7.71 4.93
C ILE A 289 18.06 -9.09 5.31
N ALA A 290 16.81 -9.21 5.75
CA ALA A 290 16.22 -10.50 6.14
C ALA A 290 16.23 -11.52 4.98
N LYS A 291 15.90 -11.10 3.75
CA LYS A 291 15.96 -11.95 2.56
C LYS A 291 17.39 -12.43 2.27
N ASN A 292 18.37 -11.53 2.34
CA ASN A 292 19.77 -11.86 2.09
C ASN A 292 20.32 -12.82 3.15
N THR A 293 19.94 -12.62 4.42
CA THR A 293 20.34 -13.52 5.52
C THR A 293 19.73 -14.91 5.33
N ALA A 294 18.44 -15.00 4.99
CA ALA A 294 17.78 -16.28 4.72
C ALA A 294 18.39 -17.00 3.50
N ALA A 295 18.67 -16.27 2.41
CA ALA A 295 19.32 -16.83 1.23
C ALA A 295 20.75 -17.35 1.53
N ASN A 296 21.50 -16.62 2.34
CA ASN A 296 22.85 -17.06 2.78
C ASN A 296 22.79 -18.26 3.72
N ALA A 297 21.80 -18.35 4.61
CA ALA A 297 21.58 -19.51 5.46
C ALA A 297 21.23 -20.75 4.62
N ALA A 298 20.31 -20.62 3.65
CA ALA A 298 19.95 -21.69 2.74
C ALA A 298 21.13 -22.17 1.87
N ARG A 299 22.02 -21.26 1.44
CA ARG A 299 23.23 -21.62 0.71
C ARG A 299 24.24 -22.36 1.60
N ARG A 300 24.33 -22.02 2.90
CA ARG A 300 25.21 -22.73 3.87
C ARG A 300 24.72 -24.14 4.16
N THR A 301 23.42 -24.37 4.25
CA THR A 301 22.85 -25.70 4.45
C THR A 301 22.91 -26.57 3.20
N ALA A 302 22.84 -25.97 2.00
CA ALA A 302 22.99 -26.66 0.71
C ALA A 302 24.48 -27.02 0.42
N ALA A 303 25.44 -26.26 0.93
CA ALA A 303 26.87 -26.62 0.93
C ALA A 303 27.08 -27.54 2.13
N GLY A 304 26.93 -28.86 1.91
CA GLY A 304 27.16 -29.89 2.93
C GLY A 304 28.51 -29.73 3.65
N PRO A 305 28.69 -30.36 4.80
CA PRO A 305 29.94 -30.22 5.59
C PRO A 305 31.13 -30.63 4.74
N HIS A 306 32.00 -29.68 4.42
CA HIS A 306 33.29 -29.98 3.85
C HIS A 306 33.98 -30.92 4.83
N GLY A 307 34.10 -32.20 4.48
CA GLY A 307 34.94 -33.16 5.20
C GLY A 307 36.35 -32.60 5.35
N PRO A 308 37.06 -33.00 6.42
CA PRO A 308 38.41 -32.48 6.71
C PRO A 308 39.34 -32.76 5.52
N ARG A 309 39.88 -31.70 4.95
CA ARG A 309 40.89 -31.75 3.90
C ARG A 309 42.10 -32.50 4.46
N ALA A 310 42.42 -33.70 3.92
CA ALA A 310 43.60 -34.44 4.26
C ALA A 310 44.87 -33.57 4.06
N PRO A 311 45.84 -33.60 4.97
CA PRO A 311 47.06 -32.82 4.83
C PRO A 311 47.91 -33.35 3.66
N LYS A 312 48.12 -32.53 2.65
CA LYS A 312 49.10 -32.72 1.60
C LYS A 312 50.49 -32.45 2.21
N GLY A 313 51.30 -33.51 2.45
CA GLY A 313 52.67 -33.34 2.88
C GLY A 313 53.31 -34.61 3.35
N ALA A 314 53.58 -35.58 2.45
CA ALA A 314 54.63 -36.58 2.66
C ALA A 314 55.69 -36.33 1.59
N VAL A 315 56.76 -35.68 2.01
CA VAL A 315 57.99 -35.49 1.22
C VAL A 315 58.69 -36.87 1.08
N ALA A 316 58.82 -37.38 -0.15
CA ALA A 316 59.51 -38.58 -0.47
C ALA A 316 61.00 -38.36 -0.27
N ALA A 317 61.60 -39.08 0.71
CA ALA A 317 63.04 -39.13 0.96
C ALA A 317 63.78 -39.87 -0.19
N ARG A 318 64.63 -39.16 -0.86
CA ARG A 318 65.47 -39.61 -1.99
C ARG A 318 66.63 -40.39 -1.45
N LYS A 319 66.61 -41.76 -1.55
CA LYS A 319 67.68 -42.66 -1.21
C LYS A 319 68.82 -42.51 -2.21
N LYS A 320 69.99 -41.94 -1.79
CA LYS A 320 71.23 -41.96 -2.52
C LYS A 320 71.82 -43.38 -2.47
N ARG A 321 71.92 -44.01 -3.62
CA ARG A 321 72.81 -45.20 -3.77
C ARG A 321 74.24 -44.72 -4.07
N GLY A 322 75.13 -44.90 -3.12
CA GLY A 322 76.60 -44.80 -3.35
C GLY A 322 77.07 -45.99 -4.10
N GLY A 323 77.72 -45.77 -5.22
CA GLY A 323 78.50 -46.79 -5.90
C GLY A 323 79.83 -47.02 -5.18
N ASN A 324 80.24 -48.22 -5.08
CA ASN A 324 81.61 -48.57 -4.76
C ASN A 324 82.16 -49.47 -5.88
N ARG A 325 83.33 -49.08 -6.31
CA ARG A 325 84.14 -49.83 -7.24
C ARG A 325 85.05 -50.77 -6.46
N GLY A 326 85.25 -51.89 -6.95
CA GLY A 326 86.35 -52.80 -6.74
C GLY A 326 86.55 -53.61 -8.03
#